data_b3b45f1f4888c5a49196f2b2442e5c92
#
_entry.id   b3b45f1f4888c5a49196f2b2442e5c92
#
_cell.length_a   1.000
_cell.length_b   1.000
_cell.length_c   1.000
_cell.angle_alpha   90.00
_cell.angle_beta   90.00
_cell.angle_gamma   90.00
#
_symmetry.space_group_name_H-M   'P 1'
#
loop_
_entity.id
_entity.type
_entity.pdbx_description
1 polymer ?
#
loop_
_entity_poly.entity_id
_entity_poly.type
_entity_poly.pdbx_seq_one_letter_code
_entity_poly.pdbx_strand_id
1 'polypeptide(L)'
;SIRTVPEFEAAQAARRRAKALAKAPESHLATVRRARKINRILGETYPYAVAELDFDNPFELLIATVLSAQTTDVRVNSVTGALFARYPDAAALASARTEEVEPYIQSLGFYRAKARSIVTLSQQLVERHNGQVPSTLEELVELAGVGRKTANVVLGNAFDVPGLTVDTHFGRLARRMGFTTADAPE
;
A
#
# COMPACT_ATOMS: atom_id res chain seq x y z
N SER A 1 -35.36 39.85 27.56
CA SER A 1 -35.87 40.41 26.29
C SER A 1 -36.44 39.28 25.45
N ILE A 2 -37.77 39.32 25.18
CA ILE A 2 -38.44 38.41 24.29
C ILE A 2 -38.06 38.83 22.87
N ARG A 3 -37.42 37.93 22.11
CA ARG A 3 -37.08 38.18 20.71
C ARG A 3 -38.37 38.39 19.92
N THR A 4 -38.38 39.39 19.05
CA THR A 4 -39.52 39.65 18.16
C THR A 4 -39.66 38.54 17.11
N VAL A 5 -40.88 38.30 16.63
CA VAL A 5 -41.17 37.25 15.61
C VAL A 5 -40.22 37.33 14.39
N PRO A 6 -39.93 38.54 13.84
CA PRO A 6 -38.97 38.67 12.71
C PRO A 6 -37.53 38.23 13.03
N GLU A 7 -37.07 38.48 14.27
CA GLU A 7 -35.72 38.07 14.71
C GLU A 7 -35.60 36.54 14.86
N PHE A 8 -36.69 35.91 15.30
CA PHE A 8 -36.75 34.45 15.41
C PHE A 8 -36.77 33.78 14.04
N GLU A 9 -37.54 34.32 13.08
CA GLU A 9 -37.59 33.81 11.71
C GLU A 9 -36.26 34.00 10.98
N ALA A 10 -35.59 35.14 11.11
CA ALA A 10 -34.27 35.41 10.58
C ALA A 10 -33.23 34.45 11.16
N ALA A 11 -33.26 34.16 12.46
CA ALA A 11 -32.37 33.20 13.11
C ALA A 11 -32.61 31.76 12.64
N GLN A 12 -33.88 31.37 12.42
CA GLN A 12 -34.23 30.08 11.84
C GLN A 12 -33.76 29.95 10.38
N ALA A 13 -33.94 30.99 9.56
CA ALA A 13 -33.48 31.03 8.17
C ALA A 13 -31.95 30.93 8.10
N ALA A 14 -31.23 31.63 8.96
CA ALA A 14 -29.78 31.56 9.06
C ALA A 14 -29.30 30.15 9.48
N ARG A 15 -29.97 29.49 10.45
CA ARG A 15 -29.68 28.09 10.84
C ARG A 15 -29.97 27.09 9.72
N ARG A 16 -31.06 27.27 8.96
CA ARG A 16 -31.39 26.43 7.78
C ARG A 16 -30.35 26.59 6.67
N ARG A 17 -29.90 27.84 6.42
CA ARG A 17 -28.83 28.16 5.46
C ARG A 17 -27.50 27.57 5.89
N ALA A 18 -27.11 27.70 7.17
CA ALA A 18 -25.90 27.11 7.71
C ALA A 18 -25.93 25.56 7.62
N LYS A 19 -27.08 24.94 7.91
CA LYS A 19 -27.27 23.48 7.79
C LYS A 19 -27.28 23.00 6.31
N ALA A 20 -27.78 23.83 5.39
CA ALA A 20 -27.74 23.54 3.96
C ALA A 20 -26.32 23.70 3.39
N LEU A 21 -25.58 24.74 3.82
CA LEU A 21 -24.16 24.91 3.49
C LEU A 21 -23.26 23.79 4.05
N ALA A 22 -23.55 23.33 5.26
CA ALA A 22 -22.85 22.18 5.86
C ALA A 22 -23.19 20.84 5.14
N LYS A 23 -24.24 20.79 4.33
CA LYS A 23 -24.70 19.62 3.57
C LYS A 23 -24.34 19.68 2.08
N ALA A 24 -23.86 20.83 1.59
CA ALA A 24 -23.38 20.94 0.21
C ALA A 24 -22.12 20.10 0.05
N PRO A 25 -22.01 19.27 -1.00
CA PRO A 25 -20.78 18.53 -1.26
C PRO A 25 -19.64 19.51 -1.44
N GLU A 26 -18.48 19.19 -0.83
CA GLU A 26 -17.27 19.97 -0.95
C GLU A 26 -16.89 20.09 -2.44
N SER A 27 -16.53 21.27 -2.92
CA SER A 27 -16.08 21.42 -4.30
C SER A 27 -14.77 20.69 -4.53
N HIS A 28 -14.55 20.20 -5.74
CA HIS A 28 -13.29 19.53 -6.11
C HIS A 28 -12.05 20.35 -5.72
N LEU A 29 -12.07 21.68 -5.97
CA LEU A 29 -10.97 22.55 -5.59
C LEU A 29 -10.74 22.61 -4.08
N ALA A 30 -11.80 22.63 -3.28
CA ALA A 30 -11.70 22.62 -1.82
C ALA A 30 -11.13 21.28 -1.31
N THR A 31 -11.58 20.15 -1.89
CA THR A 31 -11.03 18.81 -1.61
C THR A 31 -9.53 18.75 -1.91
N VAL A 32 -9.09 19.25 -3.07
CA VAL A 32 -7.66 19.28 -3.46
C VAL A 32 -6.84 20.13 -2.48
N ARG A 33 -7.35 21.31 -2.11
CA ARG A 33 -6.67 22.18 -1.13
C ARG A 33 -6.53 21.49 0.23
N ARG A 34 -7.57 20.81 0.68
CA ARG A 34 -7.57 20.07 1.94
C ARG A 34 -6.60 18.88 1.88
N ALA A 35 -6.57 18.11 0.79
CA ALA A 35 -5.63 17.03 0.58
C ALA A 35 -4.18 17.52 0.62
N ARG A 36 -3.86 18.62 -0.08
CA ARG A 36 -2.52 19.22 -0.06
C ARG A 36 -2.10 19.70 1.34
N LYS A 37 -3.05 20.29 2.12
CA LYS A 37 -2.78 20.70 3.51
C LYS A 37 -2.48 19.48 4.39
N ILE A 38 -3.25 18.40 4.27
CA ILE A 38 -3.03 17.16 5.03
C ILE A 38 -1.68 16.54 4.66
N ASN A 39 -1.37 16.42 3.36
CA ASN A 39 -0.09 15.88 2.91
C ASN A 39 1.11 16.67 3.45
N ARG A 40 1.03 18.01 3.46
CA ARG A 40 2.07 18.85 4.07
C ARG A 40 2.23 18.56 5.56
N ILE A 41 1.13 18.54 6.33
CA ILE A 41 1.16 18.25 7.77
C ILE A 41 1.75 16.85 8.03
N LEU A 42 1.39 15.85 7.23
CA LEU A 42 1.95 14.51 7.35
C LEU A 42 3.46 14.50 7.08
N GLY A 43 3.92 15.18 6.03
CA GLY A 43 5.35 15.30 5.74
C GLY A 43 6.15 16.03 6.83
N GLU A 44 5.55 17.07 7.46
CA GLU A 44 6.16 17.76 8.60
C GLU A 44 6.17 16.90 9.87
N THR A 45 5.12 16.08 10.08
CA THR A 45 4.97 15.23 11.27
C THR A 45 5.79 13.94 11.18
N TYR A 46 5.92 13.38 9.99
CA TYR A 46 6.61 12.11 9.70
C TYR A 46 7.64 12.27 8.58
N PRO A 47 8.69 13.09 8.77
CA PRO A 47 9.65 13.43 7.71
C PRO A 47 10.51 12.25 7.25
N TYR A 48 10.58 11.20 8.06
CA TYR A 48 11.39 9.99 7.81
C TYR A 48 10.51 8.74 7.60
N ALA A 49 9.29 8.91 7.09
CA ALA A 49 8.46 7.76 6.75
C ALA A 49 9.05 7.02 5.55
N VAL A 50 9.63 5.86 5.83
CA VAL A 50 10.22 4.93 4.85
C VAL A 50 9.53 3.57 4.93
N ALA A 51 9.76 2.71 3.94
CA ALA A 51 9.32 1.32 4.02
C ALA A 51 9.99 0.63 5.24
N GLU A 52 9.21 -0.14 6.01
CA GLU A 52 9.70 -0.86 7.19
C GLU A 52 10.37 -2.19 6.82
N LEU A 53 10.22 -2.67 5.56
CA LEU A 53 10.90 -3.87 5.06
C LEU A 53 12.37 -3.56 4.76
N ASP A 54 13.26 -4.46 5.17
CA ASP A 54 14.69 -4.41 4.86
C ASP A 54 14.93 -5.02 3.47
N PHE A 55 15.58 -4.26 2.58
CA PHE A 55 15.93 -4.71 1.23
C PHE A 55 17.09 -3.88 0.66
N ASP A 56 17.93 -4.51 -0.16
CA ASP A 56 19.06 -3.85 -0.84
C ASP A 56 18.80 -3.62 -2.35
N ASN A 57 17.80 -4.29 -2.91
CA ASN A 57 17.49 -4.23 -4.34
C ASN A 57 16.01 -4.51 -4.64
N PRO A 58 15.52 -4.25 -5.87
CA PRO A 58 14.12 -4.47 -6.25
C PRO A 58 13.65 -5.92 -6.09
N PHE A 59 14.51 -6.91 -6.31
CA PHE A 59 14.17 -8.32 -6.14
C PHE A 59 13.87 -8.63 -4.67
N GLU A 60 14.73 -8.22 -3.75
CA GLU A 60 14.53 -8.40 -2.31
C GLU A 60 13.27 -7.72 -1.82
N LEU A 61 13.01 -6.47 -2.28
CA LEU A 61 11.78 -5.76 -1.96
C LEU A 61 10.54 -6.52 -2.43
N LEU A 62 10.55 -7.04 -3.66
CA LEU A 62 9.43 -7.80 -4.22
C LEU A 62 9.16 -9.06 -3.40
N ILE A 63 10.18 -9.85 -3.11
CA ILE A 63 10.07 -11.06 -2.30
C ILE A 63 9.59 -10.73 -0.88
N ALA A 64 10.20 -9.76 -0.21
CA ALA A 64 9.81 -9.34 1.14
C ALA A 64 8.36 -8.87 1.19
N THR A 65 7.91 -8.09 0.18
CA THR A 65 6.52 -7.62 0.09
C THR A 65 5.53 -8.77 -0.12
N VAL A 66 5.87 -9.78 -0.92
CA VAL A 66 5.04 -10.99 -1.07
C VAL A 66 4.97 -11.76 0.25
N LEU A 67 6.09 -11.85 0.98
CA LEU A 67 6.15 -12.51 2.28
C LEU A 67 5.39 -11.75 3.38
N SER A 68 5.22 -10.43 3.26
CA SER A 68 4.53 -9.60 4.25
C SER A 68 3.00 -9.77 4.24
N ALA A 69 2.44 -10.47 3.27
CA ALA A 69 1.00 -10.75 3.23
C ALA A 69 0.53 -11.42 4.54
N GLN A 70 -0.38 -10.75 5.28
CA GLN A 70 -0.90 -11.17 6.59
C GLN A 70 0.19 -11.45 7.65
N THR A 71 1.30 -10.72 7.57
CA THR A 71 2.44 -10.85 8.50
C THR A 71 3.01 -9.46 8.75
N THR A 72 3.59 -9.22 9.92
CA THR A 72 4.25 -7.94 10.25
C THR A 72 5.62 -7.84 9.57
N ASP A 73 6.03 -6.62 9.20
CA ASP A 73 7.32 -6.37 8.56
C ASP A 73 8.51 -6.79 9.45
N VAL A 74 8.43 -6.56 10.76
CA VAL A 74 9.44 -7.07 11.74
C VAL A 74 9.64 -8.57 11.61
N ARG A 75 8.56 -9.33 11.43
CA ARG A 75 8.63 -10.79 11.30
C ARG A 75 9.20 -11.21 9.95
N VAL A 76 8.88 -10.47 8.89
CA VAL A 76 9.48 -10.69 7.56
C VAL A 76 10.98 -10.41 7.62
N ASN A 77 11.40 -9.27 8.15
CA ASN A 77 12.81 -8.90 8.28
C ASN A 77 13.62 -9.92 9.09
N SER A 78 13.02 -10.58 10.08
CA SER A 78 13.69 -11.63 10.85
C SER A 78 14.09 -12.87 10.05
N VAL A 79 13.50 -13.09 8.87
CA VAL A 79 13.76 -14.29 8.03
C VAL A 79 14.42 -13.96 6.69
N THR A 80 14.26 -12.75 6.19
CA THR A 80 14.75 -12.36 4.85
C THR A 80 16.26 -12.37 4.76
N GLY A 81 16.99 -11.97 5.81
CA GLY A 81 18.45 -11.98 5.81
C GLY A 81 19.04 -13.37 5.50
N ALA A 82 18.56 -14.42 6.17
CA ALA A 82 18.99 -15.79 5.91
C ALA A 82 18.54 -16.33 4.54
N LEU A 83 17.32 -15.93 4.11
CA LEU A 83 16.78 -16.30 2.81
C LEU A 83 17.63 -15.71 1.68
N PHE A 84 17.93 -14.41 1.72
CA PHE A 84 18.71 -13.73 0.67
C PHE A 84 20.19 -14.08 0.69
N ALA A 85 20.76 -14.40 1.85
CA ALA A 85 22.11 -14.96 1.91
C ALA A 85 22.22 -16.29 1.14
N ARG A 86 21.16 -17.11 1.11
CA ARG A 86 21.13 -18.39 0.38
C ARG A 86 20.67 -18.23 -1.08
N TYR A 87 19.73 -17.31 -1.34
CA TYR A 87 19.12 -17.06 -2.64
C TYR A 87 19.18 -15.56 -2.98
N PRO A 88 20.36 -15.06 -3.42
CA PRO A 88 20.61 -13.62 -3.57
C PRO A 88 19.89 -12.97 -4.75
N ASP A 89 19.38 -13.76 -5.69
CA ASP A 89 18.72 -13.27 -6.90
C ASP A 89 17.60 -14.22 -7.37
N ALA A 90 16.89 -13.77 -8.41
CA ALA A 90 15.80 -14.53 -8.99
C ALA A 90 16.26 -15.89 -9.55
N ALA A 91 17.47 -15.96 -10.14
CA ALA A 91 17.98 -17.21 -10.72
C ALA A 91 18.26 -18.26 -9.64
N ALA A 92 18.87 -17.85 -8.54
CA ALA A 92 19.15 -18.72 -7.41
C ALA A 92 17.85 -19.25 -6.79
N LEU A 93 16.86 -18.37 -6.57
CA LEU A 93 15.57 -18.77 -5.96
C LEU A 93 14.70 -19.59 -6.95
N ALA A 94 14.74 -19.30 -8.25
CA ALA A 94 14.04 -20.05 -9.29
C ALA A 94 14.49 -21.50 -9.40
N SER A 95 15.77 -21.78 -9.12
CA SER A 95 16.37 -23.11 -9.14
C SER A 95 16.11 -23.95 -7.90
N ALA A 96 15.59 -23.34 -6.83
CA ALA A 96 15.31 -24.01 -5.58
C ALA A 96 14.03 -24.85 -5.66
N ARG A 97 14.02 -25.99 -4.96
CA ARG A 97 12.77 -26.70 -4.68
C ARG A 97 12.03 -25.97 -3.56
N THR A 98 10.71 -25.96 -3.62
CA THR A 98 9.87 -25.27 -2.61
C THR A 98 10.20 -25.74 -1.18
N GLU A 99 10.42 -27.04 -1.00
CA GLU A 99 10.73 -27.66 0.29
C GLU A 99 12.08 -27.20 0.87
N GLU A 100 13.00 -26.73 0.04
CA GLU A 100 14.29 -26.18 0.46
C GLU A 100 14.17 -24.73 0.93
N VAL A 101 13.15 -24.02 0.48
CA VAL A 101 12.86 -22.63 0.85
C VAL A 101 12.03 -22.55 2.14
N GLU A 102 11.13 -23.52 2.36
CA GLU A 102 10.22 -23.55 3.51
C GLU A 102 10.91 -23.33 4.86
N PRO A 103 12.05 -23.98 5.18
CA PRO A 103 12.73 -23.80 6.48
C PRO A 103 13.13 -22.35 6.78
N TYR A 104 13.47 -21.57 5.76
CA TYR A 104 13.88 -20.15 5.93
C TYR A 104 12.72 -19.26 6.36
N ILE A 105 11.49 -19.58 5.95
CA ILE A 105 10.30 -18.75 6.17
C ILE A 105 9.25 -19.45 7.05
N GLN A 106 9.58 -20.56 7.70
CA GLN A 106 8.66 -21.39 8.47
C GLN A 106 7.96 -20.63 9.61
N SER A 107 8.60 -19.61 10.17
CA SER A 107 8.00 -18.76 11.21
C SER A 107 6.89 -17.84 10.70
N LEU A 108 6.75 -17.67 9.37
CA LEU A 108 5.70 -16.87 8.76
C LEU A 108 4.41 -17.69 8.60
N GLY A 109 3.26 -17.06 8.83
CA GLY A 109 1.97 -17.70 8.52
C GLY A 109 1.87 -18.08 7.04
N PHE A 110 1.22 -19.22 6.75
CA PHE A 110 1.05 -19.72 5.37
C PHE A 110 2.37 -19.97 4.62
N TYR A 111 3.45 -20.30 5.32
CA TYR A 111 4.80 -20.39 4.76
C TYR A 111 4.91 -21.29 3.53
N ARG A 112 4.18 -22.43 3.48
CA ARG A 112 4.18 -23.33 2.30
C ARG A 112 3.63 -22.67 1.04
N ALA A 113 2.53 -21.92 1.17
CA ALA A 113 1.96 -21.17 0.06
C ALA A 113 2.89 -20.04 -0.36
N LYS A 114 3.48 -19.35 0.61
CA LYS A 114 4.46 -18.28 0.38
C LYS A 114 5.72 -18.81 -0.32
N ALA A 115 6.27 -19.95 0.12
CA ALA A 115 7.41 -20.60 -0.53
C ALA A 115 7.11 -20.90 -2.01
N ARG A 116 5.97 -21.54 -2.30
CA ARG A 116 5.53 -21.77 -3.68
C ARG A 116 5.43 -20.47 -4.48
N SER A 117 4.81 -19.44 -3.91
CA SER A 117 4.64 -18.16 -4.59
C SER A 117 5.98 -17.52 -4.97
N ILE A 118 6.94 -17.44 -4.03
CA ILE A 118 8.23 -16.79 -4.31
C ILE A 118 9.12 -17.61 -5.25
N VAL A 119 9.08 -18.94 -5.21
CA VAL A 119 9.79 -19.79 -6.18
C VAL A 119 9.18 -19.61 -7.57
N THR A 120 7.86 -19.73 -7.72
CA THR A 120 7.16 -19.53 -9.00
C THR A 120 7.37 -18.15 -9.57
N LEU A 121 7.27 -17.11 -8.72
CA LEU A 121 7.55 -15.72 -9.09
C LEU A 121 8.97 -15.58 -9.64
N SER A 122 9.96 -16.17 -8.98
CA SER A 122 11.35 -16.09 -9.42
C SER A 122 11.58 -16.83 -10.74
N GLN A 123 10.93 -17.97 -10.97
CA GLN A 123 10.90 -18.65 -12.26
C GLN A 123 10.32 -17.76 -13.37
N GLN A 124 9.19 -17.09 -13.10
CA GLN A 124 8.60 -16.15 -14.04
C GLN A 124 9.50 -14.94 -14.34
N LEU A 125 10.23 -14.41 -13.33
CA LEU A 125 11.22 -13.36 -13.55
C LEU A 125 12.34 -13.83 -14.49
N VAL A 126 12.87 -15.03 -14.28
CA VAL A 126 13.92 -15.59 -15.14
C VAL A 126 13.41 -15.81 -16.57
N GLU A 127 12.23 -16.43 -16.71
CA GLU A 127 11.67 -16.81 -18.02
C GLU A 127 11.22 -15.61 -18.86
N ARG A 128 10.64 -14.57 -18.24
CA ARG A 128 9.97 -13.49 -18.96
C ARG A 128 10.70 -12.15 -18.88
N HIS A 129 11.52 -11.96 -17.84
CA HIS A 129 12.14 -10.66 -17.53
C HIS A 129 13.66 -10.74 -17.32
N ASN A 130 14.32 -11.81 -17.81
CA ASN A 130 15.76 -12.02 -17.67
C ASN A 130 16.26 -11.93 -16.21
N GLY A 131 15.46 -12.37 -15.24
CA GLY A 131 15.76 -12.30 -13.83
C GLY A 131 15.59 -10.93 -13.17
N GLN A 132 15.13 -9.91 -13.91
CA GLN A 132 14.93 -8.56 -13.42
C GLN A 132 13.47 -8.33 -13.00
N VAL A 133 13.27 -7.47 -12.02
CA VAL A 133 11.92 -7.05 -11.60
C VAL A 133 11.40 -6.03 -12.63
N PRO A 134 10.22 -6.26 -13.23
CA PRO A 134 9.63 -5.31 -14.17
C PRO A 134 9.19 -4.02 -13.47
N SER A 135 9.20 -2.92 -14.21
CA SER A 135 8.90 -1.57 -13.70
C SER A 135 7.51 -1.06 -14.11
N THR A 136 6.60 -1.94 -14.54
CA THR A 136 5.22 -1.60 -14.88
C THR A 136 4.24 -2.35 -14.00
N LEU A 137 3.08 -1.73 -13.73
CA LEU A 137 2.02 -2.34 -12.92
C LEU A 137 1.49 -3.63 -13.59
N GLU A 138 1.30 -3.55 -14.90
CA GLU A 138 0.73 -4.63 -15.72
C GLU A 138 1.58 -5.90 -15.64
N GLU A 139 2.89 -5.76 -15.80
CA GLU A 139 3.82 -6.89 -15.74
C GLU A 139 3.96 -7.45 -14.31
N LEU A 140 3.98 -6.57 -13.30
CA LEU A 140 4.12 -6.99 -11.91
C LEU A 140 2.92 -7.81 -11.42
N VAL A 141 1.69 -7.45 -11.79
CA VAL A 141 0.49 -8.17 -11.33
C VAL A 141 0.29 -9.52 -12.00
N GLU A 142 1.03 -9.83 -13.08
CA GLU A 142 1.06 -11.16 -13.70
C GLU A 142 1.94 -12.16 -12.93
N LEU A 143 2.80 -11.67 -12.03
CA LEU A 143 3.69 -12.50 -11.25
C LEU A 143 2.95 -13.22 -10.10
N ALA A 144 3.36 -14.44 -9.82
CA ALA A 144 2.74 -15.25 -8.78
C ALA A 144 2.81 -14.59 -7.40
N GLY A 145 1.65 -14.44 -6.75
CA GLY A 145 1.55 -13.82 -5.42
C GLY A 145 1.62 -12.29 -5.41
N VAL A 146 1.68 -11.64 -6.58
CA VAL A 146 1.76 -10.19 -6.70
C VAL A 146 0.38 -9.63 -7.04
N GLY A 147 -0.25 -8.97 -6.08
CA GLY A 147 -1.45 -8.19 -6.31
C GLY A 147 -1.12 -6.71 -6.58
N ARG A 148 -2.13 -5.92 -6.96
CA ARG A 148 -1.99 -4.48 -7.25
C ARG A 148 -1.33 -3.71 -6.09
N LYS A 149 -1.67 -4.04 -4.83
CA LYS A 149 -1.05 -3.43 -3.64
C LYS A 149 0.46 -3.71 -3.60
N THR A 150 0.87 -4.96 -3.75
CA THR A 150 2.28 -5.37 -3.78
C THR A 150 3.03 -4.69 -4.92
N ALA A 151 2.45 -4.66 -6.11
CA ALA A 151 3.05 -4.00 -7.27
C ALA A 151 3.26 -2.49 -7.03
N ASN A 152 2.29 -1.79 -6.46
CA ASN A 152 2.42 -0.36 -6.12
C ASN A 152 3.50 -0.09 -5.05
N VAL A 153 3.66 -0.99 -4.05
CA VAL A 153 4.76 -0.89 -3.07
C VAL A 153 6.12 -0.99 -3.78
N VAL A 154 6.28 -1.97 -4.65
CA VAL A 154 7.54 -2.17 -5.40
C VAL A 154 7.82 -1.01 -6.33
N LEU A 155 6.83 -0.56 -7.11
CA LEU A 155 6.97 0.57 -8.03
C LEU A 155 7.36 1.85 -7.29
N GLY A 156 6.72 2.15 -6.16
CA GLY A 156 7.00 3.36 -5.39
C GLY A 156 8.35 3.36 -4.69
N ASN A 157 8.82 2.21 -4.19
CA ASN A 157 10.03 2.16 -3.38
C ASN A 157 11.29 1.74 -4.16
N ALA A 158 11.15 1.02 -5.27
CA ALA A 158 12.29 0.56 -6.06
C ALA A 158 12.48 1.31 -7.38
N PHE A 159 11.43 1.95 -7.90
CA PHE A 159 11.46 2.58 -9.24
C PHE A 159 11.01 4.05 -9.24
N ASP A 160 10.72 4.63 -8.06
CA ASP A 160 10.22 6.01 -7.92
C ASP A 160 8.97 6.31 -8.78
N VAL A 161 8.19 5.28 -9.10
CA VAL A 161 6.93 5.43 -9.83
C VAL A 161 5.83 5.81 -8.85
N PRO A 162 5.24 7.02 -8.98
CA PRO A 162 4.17 7.44 -8.08
C PRO A 162 2.96 6.50 -8.16
N GLY A 163 2.54 5.96 -7.03
CA GLY A 163 1.37 5.11 -6.93
C GLY A 163 0.73 5.21 -5.55
N LEU A 164 -0.59 5.00 -5.49
CA LEU A 164 -1.28 4.90 -4.22
C LEU A 164 -1.36 3.45 -3.78
N THR A 165 -0.65 3.14 -2.68
CA THR A 165 -0.80 1.86 -2.00
C THR A 165 -2.02 1.93 -1.09
N VAL A 166 -3.15 1.41 -1.56
CA VAL A 166 -4.40 1.42 -0.79
C VAL A 166 -4.52 0.14 0.04
N ASP A 167 -4.14 0.24 1.30
CA ASP A 167 -4.45 -0.80 2.28
C ASP A 167 -5.80 -0.51 3.00
N THR A 168 -6.21 -1.41 3.89
CA THR A 168 -7.46 -1.28 4.64
C THR A 168 -7.49 -0.03 5.52
N HIS A 169 -6.34 0.40 6.06
CA HIS A 169 -6.23 1.60 6.89
C HIS A 169 -6.33 2.87 6.06
N PHE A 170 -5.59 2.95 4.97
CA PHE A 170 -5.64 4.07 4.03
C PHE A 170 -7.05 4.23 3.46
N GLY A 171 -7.65 3.16 2.93
CA GLY A 171 -9.00 3.20 2.38
C GLY A 171 -10.05 3.66 3.41
N ARG A 172 -9.97 3.18 4.65
CA ARG A 172 -10.83 3.62 5.75
C ARG A 172 -10.65 5.11 6.06
N LEU A 173 -9.41 5.59 6.13
CA LEU A 173 -9.13 7.00 6.40
C LEU A 173 -9.57 7.90 5.25
N ALA A 174 -9.31 7.53 4.00
CA ALA A 174 -9.74 8.26 2.82
C ALA A 174 -11.26 8.43 2.77
N ARG A 175 -12.04 7.36 3.09
CA ARG A 175 -13.50 7.44 3.21
C ARG A 175 -13.93 8.35 4.37
N ARG A 176 -13.33 8.20 5.55
CA ARG A 176 -13.66 9.04 6.72
C ARG A 176 -13.35 10.51 6.49
N MET A 177 -12.33 10.81 5.73
CA MET A 177 -11.96 12.17 5.31
C MET A 177 -12.77 12.67 4.11
N GLY A 178 -13.64 11.84 3.50
CA GLY A 178 -14.46 12.23 2.36
C GLY A 178 -13.70 12.43 1.06
N PHE A 179 -12.55 11.76 0.89
CA PHE A 179 -11.78 11.79 -0.37
C PHE A 179 -12.30 10.79 -1.40
N THR A 180 -12.97 9.75 -0.94
CA THR A 180 -13.58 8.72 -1.80
C THR A 180 -14.82 8.15 -1.15
N THR A 181 -15.73 7.63 -1.97
CA THR A 181 -16.88 6.81 -1.57
C THR A 181 -16.70 5.35 -1.99
N ALA A 182 -15.58 5.01 -2.63
CA ALA A 182 -15.30 3.64 -3.09
C ALA A 182 -15.14 2.69 -1.89
N ASP A 183 -15.75 1.51 -2.00
CA ASP A 183 -15.68 0.46 -0.97
C ASP A 183 -14.49 -0.48 -1.18
N ALA A 184 -14.04 -0.62 -2.43
CA ALA A 184 -12.89 -1.44 -2.81
C ALA A 184 -11.69 -0.56 -3.18
N PRO A 185 -10.44 -1.02 -2.94
CA PRO A 185 -9.24 -0.41 -3.47
C PRO A 185 -9.16 -0.70 -4.98
N GLU A 186 -9.38 0.32 -5.80
CA GLU A 186 -9.21 0.27 -7.25
C GLU A 186 -7.93 0.97 -7.67
#